data_472972455021297cc2bcd4a11d04d358
#
_entry.id   472972455021297cc2bcd4a11d04d358
#
_cell.length_a   1.000
_cell.length_b   1.000
_cell.length_c   1.000
_cell.angle_alpha   90.00
_cell.angle_beta   90.00
_cell.angle_gamma   90.00
#
_symmetry.space_group_name_H-M   'P 1'
#
loop_
_entity.id
_entity.type
_entity.pdbx_description
1 polymer ?
#
loop_
_entity_poly.entity_id
_entity_poly.type
_entity_poly.pdbx_seq_one_letter_code
_entity_poly.pdbx_strand_id
1 'polypeptide(L)'
;MKTIAVIPARGGSKRIERKNIRPFCGKPIMLYSIEAALNSGVFDDVIVSTDDEAIANAARAGGASVPFIRPPSLCDDFVGVVPVVAHAIEAVGGADRACLIYATAPFISSDDLKQAAQALCENDFALSIAAYEAPIFRALTMDERGFVSSIWREHEQTRSQDLPAAFHDAAHFCFGRASAFLENKSI
;
A
#
# COMPACT_ATOMS: atom_id res chain seq x y z
N MET A 1 -7.06 7.90 -20.85
CA MET A 1 -6.32 8.13 -19.59
C MET A 1 -5.89 6.76 -19.09
N LYS A 2 -4.57 6.49 -19.08
CA LYS A 2 -4.00 5.21 -18.70
C LYS A 2 -3.83 5.12 -17.19
N THR A 3 -4.43 4.11 -16.57
CA THR A 3 -4.42 3.89 -15.12
C THR A 3 -3.84 2.50 -14.83
N ILE A 4 -2.79 2.41 -14.01
CA ILE A 4 -2.14 1.15 -13.68
C ILE A 4 -2.19 0.85 -12.18
N ALA A 5 -2.35 -0.43 -11.83
CA ALA A 5 -2.05 -0.91 -10.48
C ALA A 5 -0.61 -1.39 -10.42
N VAL A 6 0.11 -1.05 -9.36
CA VAL A 6 1.46 -1.55 -9.09
C VAL A 6 1.45 -2.25 -7.74
N ILE A 7 1.81 -3.53 -7.73
CA ILE A 7 1.86 -4.38 -6.54
C ILE A 7 3.33 -4.75 -6.26
N PRO A 8 4.01 -4.03 -5.35
CA PRO A 8 5.38 -4.35 -4.98
C PRO A 8 5.46 -5.65 -4.19
N ALA A 9 6.18 -6.63 -4.69
CA ALA A 9 6.30 -7.96 -4.07
C ALA A 9 7.72 -8.52 -4.19
N ARG A 10 8.66 -8.05 -3.32
CA ARG A 10 10.05 -8.53 -3.33
C ARG A 10 10.18 -9.92 -2.71
N GLY A 11 11.20 -10.68 -3.14
CA GLY A 11 11.53 -12.01 -2.61
C GLY A 11 12.15 -11.99 -1.20
N GLY A 12 12.96 -10.97 -0.90
CA GLY A 12 13.79 -10.86 0.32
C GLY A 12 13.06 -10.46 1.60
N SER A 13 11.90 -11.05 1.90
CA SER A 13 11.15 -10.77 3.13
C SER A 13 11.81 -11.36 4.38
N LYS A 14 12.37 -10.52 5.27
CA LYS A 14 13.12 -10.95 6.47
C LYS A 14 12.24 -11.37 7.67
N ARG A 15 11.13 -10.64 7.93
CA ARG A 15 10.24 -10.94 9.07
C ARG A 15 9.37 -12.18 8.87
N ILE A 16 8.93 -12.41 7.65
CA ILE A 16 8.13 -13.57 7.26
C ILE A 16 8.70 -14.05 5.94
N GLU A 17 9.31 -15.22 5.94
CA GLU A 17 9.90 -15.84 4.74
C GLU A 17 8.84 -15.99 3.65
N ARG A 18 9.21 -15.58 2.41
CA ARG A 18 8.35 -15.65 1.22
C ARG A 18 6.94 -15.07 1.42
N LYS A 19 6.81 -14.02 2.22
CA LYS A 19 5.55 -13.42 2.67
C LYS A 19 4.51 -13.29 1.55
N ASN A 20 4.92 -12.77 0.39
CA ASN A 20 4.01 -12.39 -0.70
C ASN A 20 3.34 -13.60 -1.38
N ILE A 21 3.97 -14.77 -1.35
CA ILE A 21 3.41 -16.01 -1.92
C ILE A 21 3.07 -17.05 -0.84
N ARG A 22 3.14 -16.68 0.43
CA ARG A 22 2.73 -17.56 1.52
C ARG A 22 1.23 -17.86 1.42
N PRO A 23 0.82 -19.15 1.59
CA PRO A 23 -0.59 -19.50 1.57
C PRO A 23 -1.37 -18.79 2.67
N PHE A 24 -2.48 -18.17 2.29
CA PHE A 24 -3.46 -17.55 3.16
C PHE A 24 -4.86 -17.98 2.68
N CYS A 25 -5.63 -18.67 3.52
CA CYS A 25 -6.96 -19.19 3.18
C CYS A 25 -7.00 -19.90 1.80
N GLY A 26 -6.02 -20.78 1.54
CA GLY A 26 -6.02 -21.68 0.38
C GLY A 26 -5.27 -21.20 -0.86
N LYS A 27 -4.79 -19.93 -0.92
CA LYS A 27 -4.01 -19.41 -2.05
C LYS A 27 -2.91 -18.44 -1.60
N PRO A 28 -1.88 -18.14 -2.43
CA PRO A 28 -0.89 -17.10 -2.14
C PRO A 28 -1.52 -15.78 -1.77
N ILE A 29 -1.04 -15.14 -0.67
CA ILE A 29 -1.70 -13.94 -0.11
C ILE A 29 -1.78 -12.79 -1.12
N MET A 30 -0.79 -12.60 -1.99
CA MET A 30 -0.81 -11.52 -2.98
C MET A 30 -1.92 -11.68 -4.03
N LEU A 31 -2.45 -12.89 -4.25
CA LEU A 31 -3.52 -13.11 -5.22
C LEU A 31 -4.81 -12.41 -4.82
N TYR A 32 -5.06 -12.17 -3.54
CA TYR A 32 -6.20 -11.38 -3.09
C TYR A 32 -6.11 -9.93 -3.59
N SER A 33 -4.94 -9.32 -3.50
CA SER A 33 -4.69 -7.96 -4.02
C SER A 33 -4.80 -7.89 -5.54
N ILE A 34 -4.27 -8.90 -6.25
CA ILE A 34 -4.37 -9.01 -7.71
C ILE A 34 -5.84 -9.14 -8.13
N GLU A 35 -6.59 -10.06 -7.52
CA GLU A 35 -8.01 -10.28 -7.84
C GLU A 35 -8.86 -9.03 -7.56
N ALA A 36 -8.64 -8.36 -6.43
CA ALA A 36 -9.35 -7.11 -6.13
C ALA A 36 -9.07 -6.03 -7.18
N ALA A 37 -7.80 -5.89 -7.61
CA ALA A 37 -7.41 -4.96 -8.65
C ALA A 37 -8.07 -5.29 -10.00
N LEU A 38 -7.99 -6.54 -10.46
CA LEU A 38 -8.61 -7.00 -11.71
C LEU A 38 -10.12 -6.83 -11.69
N ASN A 39 -10.78 -7.24 -10.61
CA ASN A 39 -12.25 -7.16 -10.47
C ASN A 39 -12.77 -5.72 -10.30
N SER A 40 -11.90 -4.76 -9.97
CA SER A 40 -12.32 -3.36 -9.87
C SER A 40 -12.67 -2.75 -11.22
N GLY A 41 -12.07 -3.24 -12.31
CA GLY A 41 -12.24 -2.67 -13.64
C GLY A 41 -11.70 -1.23 -13.79
N VAL A 42 -10.91 -0.75 -12.82
CA VAL A 42 -10.35 0.61 -12.81
C VAL A 42 -9.05 0.70 -13.60
N PHE A 43 -8.30 -0.41 -13.69
CA PHE A 43 -6.94 -0.42 -14.19
C PHE A 43 -6.86 -0.99 -15.62
N ASP A 44 -6.10 -0.31 -16.47
CA ASP A 44 -5.73 -0.80 -17.80
C ASP A 44 -4.71 -1.94 -17.72
N ASP A 45 -3.88 -1.96 -16.63
CA ASP A 45 -2.94 -3.04 -16.35
C ASP A 45 -2.74 -3.21 -14.84
N VAL A 46 -2.57 -4.45 -14.39
CA VAL A 46 -2.24 -4.82 -13.01
C VAL A 46 -0.85 -5.43 -13.00
N ILE A 47 0.12 -4.68 -12.50
CA ILE A 47 1.56 -4.97 -12.59
C ILE A 47 2.07 -5.43 -11.23
N VAL A 48 2.74 -6.58 -11.19
CA VAL A 48 3.53 -7.00 -10.03
C VAL A 48 5.00 -6.65 -10.27
N SER A 49 5.55 -5.78 -9.41
CA SER A 49 6.96 -5.42 -9.40
C SER A 49 7.71 -6.33 -8.44
N THR A 50 8.55 -7.23 -8.97
CA THR A 50 9.28 -8.23 -8.19
C THR A 50 10.68 -8.48 -8.72
N ASP A 51 11.57 -8.96 -7.85
CA ASP A 51 12.93 -9.45 -8.11
C ASP A 51 13.01 -11.00 -8.04
N ASP A 52 11.89 -11.70 -7.77
CA ASP A 52 11.83 -13.14 -7.54
C ASP A 52 10.96 -13.81 -8.59
N GLU A 53 11.53 -14.81 -9.30
CA GLU A 53 10.84 -15.51 -10.39
C GLU A 53 9.64 -16.35 -9.91
N ALA A 54 9.69 -16.90 -8.68
CA ALA A 54 8.54 -17.64 -8.15
C ALA A 54 7.35 -16.71 -7.85
N ILE A 55 7.64 -15.49 -7.38
CA ILE A 55 6.60 -14.44 -7.22
C ILE A 55 6.07 -14.02 -8.59
N ALA A 56 6.96 -13.82 -9.58
CA ALA A 56 6.57 -13.47 -10.93
C ALA A 56 5.63 -14.52 -11.56
N ASN A 57 5.97 -15.80 -11.41
CA ASN A 57 5.15 -16.91 -11.93
C ASN A 57 3.78 -16.99 -11.23
N ALA A 58 3.75 -16.81 -9.90
CA ALA A 58 2.49 -16.78 -9.17
C ALA A 58 1.63 -15.56 -9.56
N ALA A 59 2.24 -14.40 -9.81
CA ALA A 59 1.55 -13.20 -10.28
C ALA A 59 0.90 -13.40 -11.66
N ARG A 60 1.66 -13.94 -12.62
CA ARG A 60 1.17 -14.26 -13.98
C ARG A 60 0.03 -15.28 -13.93
N ALA A 61 0.16 -16.31 -13.10
CA ALA A 61 -0.91 -17.30 -12.89
C ALA A 61 -2.18 -16.66 -12.29
N GLY A 62 -2.05 -15.58 -11.51
CA GLY A 62 -3.14 -14.79 -10.96
C GLY A 62 -3.72 -13.75 -11.92
N GLY A 63 -3.21 -13.66 -13.16
CA GLY A 63 -3.69 -12.71 -14.17
C GLY A 63 -3.01 -11.35 -14.17
N ALA A 64 -1.99 -11.12 -13.34
CA ALA A 64 -1.22 -9.88 -13.35
C ALA A 64 -0.08 -9.91 -14.38
N SER A 65 0.31 -8.72 -14.85
CA SER A 65 1.49 -8.52 -15.69
C SER A 65 2.78 -8.46 -14.85
N VAL A 66 3.87 -9.00 -15.38
CA VAL A 66 5.23 -8.82 -14.85
C VAL A 66 6.13 -8.42 -16.02
N PRO A 67 6.07 -7.14 -16.46
CA PRO A 67 6.75 -6.69 -17.69
C PRO A 67 8.25 -6.51 -17.52
N PHE A 68 8.76 -6.51 -16.32
CA PHE A 68 10.18 -6.36 -15.97
C PHE A 68 10.52 -7.13 -14.69
N ILE A 69 11.80 -7.38 -14.48
CA ILE A 69 12.34 -7.78 -13.18
C ILE A 69 12.86 -6.52 -12.48
N ARG A 70 12.47 -6.33 -11.21
CA ARG A 70 12.85 -5.16 -10.44
C ARG A 70 14.37 -5.10 -10.26
N PRO A 71 15.02 -3.97 -10.56
CA PRO A 71 16.47 -3.84 -10.38
C PRO A 71 16.88 -3.95 -8.90
N PRO A 72 18.05 -4.53 -8.61
CA PRO A 72 18.54 -4.74 -7.25
C PRO A 72 18.57 -3.47 -6.38
N SER A 73 18.84 -2.31 -6.98
CA SER A 73 18.83 -1.01 -6.31
C SER A 73 17.48 -0.61 -5.70
N LEU A 74 16.39 -1.26 -6.12
CA LEU A 74 15.03 -1.04 -5.61
C LEU A 74 14.54 -2.20 -4.71
N CYS A 75 15.42 -3.14 -4.32
CA CYS A 75 15.03 -4.36 -3.59
C CYS A 75 15.45 -4.37 -2.12
N ASP A 76 16.20 -3.37 -1.65
CA ASP A 76 16.66 -3.32 -0.27
C ASP A 76 15.54 -2.94 0.73
N ASP A 77 15.86 -3.01 2.03
CA ASP A 77 14.89 -2.75 3.12
C ASP A 77 14.62 -1.25 3.33
N PHE A 78 15.46 -0.38 2.79
CA PHE A 78 15.41 1.07 3.00
C PHE A 78 14.73 1.80 1.86
N VAL A 79 14.57 1.16 0.71
CA VAL A 79 13.84 1.72 -0.42
C VAL A 79 12.34 1.76 -0.11
N GLY A 80 11.78 2.96 -0.10
CA GLY A 80 10.35 3.20 0.04
C GLY A 80 9.56 2.66 -1.15
N VAL A 81 8.25 2.63 -1.02
CA VAL A 81 7.36 2.12 -2.08
C VAL A 81 7.21 3.09 -3.25
N VAL A 82 7.35 4.40 -3.03
CA VAL A 82 7.19 5.42 -4.08
C VAL A 82 8.19 5.24 -5.23
N PRO A 83 9.51 5.07 -4.99
CA PRO A 83 10.47 4.78 -6.05
C PRO A 83 10.17 3.51 -6.85
N VAL A 84 9.56 2.49 -6.20
CA VAL A 84 9.17 1.24 -6.88
C VAL A 84 8.00 1.47 -7.83
N VAL A 85 7.03 2.30 -7.43
CA VAL A 85 5.90 2.68 -8.30
C VAL A 85 6.39 3.57 -9.45
N ALA A 86 7.25 4.55 -9.16
CA ALA A 86 7.85 5.42 -10.19
C ALA A 86 8.58 4.59 -11.27
N HIS A 87 9.44 3.66 -10.85
CA HIS A 87 10.11 2.74 -11.77
C HIS A 87 9.11 1.94 -12.63
N ALA A 88 8.03 1.43 -12.03
CA ALA A 88 7.02 0.67 -12.79
C ALA A 88 6.32 1.55 -13.85
N ILE A 89 5.99 2.81 -13.50
CA ILE A 89 5.40 3.78 -14.44
C ILE A 89 6.35 4.01 -15.64
N GLU A 90 7.63 4.25 -15.37
CA GLU A 90 8.64 4.46 -16.41
C GLU A 90 8.84 3.21 -17.28
N ALA A 91 8.95 2.04 -16.66
CA ALA A 91 9.21 0.77 -17.35
C ALA A 91 8.10 0.37 -18.31
N VAL A 92 6.84 0.81 -18.08
CA VAL A 92 5.70 0.52 -18.98
C VAL A 92 5.38 1.67 -19.96
N GLY A 93 6.31 2.62 -20.10
CA GLY A 93 6.17 3.74 -21.04
C GLY A 93 5.21 4.83 -20.59
N GLY A 94 4.98 4.97 -19.27
CA GLY A 94 4.15 6.01 -18.68
C GLY A 94 2.71 5.56 -18.33
N ALA A 95 2.10 6.35 -17.46
CA ALA A 95 0.69 6.28 -17.09
C ALA A 95 0.21 7.68 -16.69
N ASP A 96 -1.09 7.92 -16.64
CA ASP A 96 -1.69 9.15 -16.11
C ASP A 96 -1.92 9.03 -14.60
N ARG A 97 -2.32 7.82 -14.16
CA ARG A 97 -2.58 7.47 -12.76
C ARG A 97 -1.94 6.14 -12.41
N ALA A 98 -1.52 5.99 -11.17
CA ALA A 98 -1.05 4.73 -10.63
C ALA A 98 -1.68 4.46 -9.26
N CYS A 99 -1.88 3.19 -8.93
CA CYS A 99 -2.29 2.76 -7.61
C CYS A 99 -1.24 1.81 -7.06
N LEU A 100 -0.53 2.23 -6.01
CA LEU A 100 0.22 1.31 -5.16
C LEU A 100 -0.78 0.42 -4.43
N ILE A 101 -0.66 -0.90 -4.57
CA ILE A 101 -1.44 -1.86 -3.79
C ILE A 101 -0.46 -2.78 -3.03
N TYR A 102 -0.63 -2.90 -1.72
CA TYR A 102 0.22 -3.79 -0.95
C TYR A 102 -0.09 -5.26 -1.26
N ALA A 103 0.94 -6.04 -1.57
CA ALA A 103 0.82 -7.48 -1.90
C ALA A 103 0.23 -8.32 -0.75
N THR A 104 0.23 -7.81 0.46
CA THR A 104 -0.28 -8.48 1.67
C THR A 104 -1.49 -7.77 2.26
N ALA A 105 -2.40 -7.30 1.41
CA ALA A 105 -3.66 -6.67 1.76
C ALA A 105 -4.86 -7.57 1.38
N PRO A 106 -5.06 -8.74 2.04
CA PRO A 106 -6.06 -9.72 1.63
C PRO A 106 -7.51 -9.26 1.84
N PHE A 107 -7.72 -8.17 2.56
CA PHE A 107 -9.05 -7.62 2.84
C PHE A 107 -9.42 -6.41 1.96
N ILE A 108 -8.56 -6.05 1.01
CA ILE A 108 -8.87 -5.00 0.04
C ILE A 108 -10.06 -5.42 -0.82
N SER A 109 -11.00 -4.51 -1.04
CA SER A 109 -12.13 -4.75 -1.93
C SER A 109 -11.97 -4.02 -3.27
N SER A 110 -12.59 -4.55 -4.33
CA SER A 110 -12.67 -3.87 -5.62
C SER A 110 -13.43 -2.55 -5.55
N ASP A 111 -14.39 -2.43 -4.64
CA ASP A 111 -15.19 -1.22 -4.48
C ASP A 111 -14.40 -0.09 -3.79
N ASP A 112 -13.52 -0.43 -2.84
CA ASP A 112 -12.60 0.56 -2.24
C ASP A 112 -11.68 1.18 -3.31
N LEU A 113 -11.18 0.36 -4.24
CA LEU A 113 -10.35 0.84 -5.36
C LEU A 113 -11.12 1.77 -6.30
N LYS A 114 -12.39 1.46 -6.60
CA LYS A 114 -13.26 2.35 -7.39
C LYS A 114 -13.50 3.68 -6.69
N GLN A 115 -13.80 3.64 -5.39
CA GLN A 115 -14.01 4.85 -4.59
C GLN A 115 -12.75 5.72 -4.54
N ALA A 116 -11.57 5.12 -4.34
CA ALA A 116 -10.31 5.85 -4.34
C ALA A 116 -10.01 6.51 -5.69
N ALA A 117 -10.28 5.83 -6.80
CA ALA A 117 -10.11 6.39 -8.13
C ALA A 117 -11.01 7.60 -8.38
N GLN A 118 -12.21 7.62 -7.80
CA GLN A 118 -13.14 8.76 -7.85
C GLN A 118 -12.71 9.88 -6.89
N ALA A 119 -12.23 9.52 -5.69
CA ALA A 119 -11.83 10.48 -4.66
C ALA A 119 -10.53 11.21 -5.00
N LEU A 120 -9.70 10.69 -5.90
CA LEU A 120 -8.42 11.31 -6.28
C LEU A 120 -8.60 12.75 -6.79
N CYS A 121 -9.64 12.99 -7.62
CA CYS A 121 -9.99 14.33 -8.17
C CYS A 121 -8.74 15.16 -8.54
N GLU A 122 -8.54 16.30 -7.85
CA GLU A 122 -7.40 17.20 -8.05
C GLU A 122 -6.23 16.96 -7.08
N ASN A 123 -6.38 16.03 -6.13
CA ASN A 123 -5.35 15.71 -5.17
C ASN A 123 -4.23 14.86 -5.80
N ASP A 124 -3.05 14.91 -5.19
CA ASP A 124 -1.93 14.08 -5.60
C ASP A 124 -2.14 12.60 -5.25
N PHE A 125 -2.75 12.34 -4.07
CA PHE A 125 -3.00 11.00 -3.56
C PHE A 125 -4.38 10.84 -2.91
N ALA A 126 -4.90 9.61 -2.97
CA ALA A 126 -6.04 9.11 -2.20
C ALA A 126 -5.64 7.74 -1.63
N LEU A 127 -5.68 7.59 -0.30
CA LEU A 127 -5.20 6.38 0.37
C LEU A 127 -6.26 5.74 1.26
N SER A 128 -6.06 4.47 1.53
CA SER A 128 -6.88 3.74 2.49
C SER A 128 -6.53 4.13 3.91
N ILE A 129 -7.51 4.49 4.71
CA ILE A 129 -7.32 4.82 6.13
C ILE A 129 -8.23 3.98 7.00
N ALA A 130 -7.82 3.77 8.26
CA ALA A 130 -8.61 3.15 9.31
C ALA A 130 -8.66 4.08 10.52
N ALA A 131 -9.82 4.12 11.19
CA ALA A 131 -9.97 4.89 12.42
C ALA A 131 -9.20 4.22 13.56
N TYR A 132 -8.62 5.00 14.45
CA TYR A 132 -8.16 4.48 15.72
C TYR A 132 -9.36 4.05 16.58
N GLU A 133 -9.34 2.81 17.09
CA GLU A 133 -10.39 2.30 17.99
C GLU A 133 -10.40 3.04 19.32
N ALA A 134 -9.22 3.40 19.85
CA ALA A 134 -9.06 4.23 21.03
C ALA A 134 -8.58 5.63 20.64
N PRO A 135 -9.02 6.70 21.34
CA PRO A 135 -8.56 8.06 21.04
C PRO A 135 -7.05 8.19 21.17
N ILE A 136 -6.34 8.36 20.04
CA ILE A 136 -4.87 8.43 20.02
C ILE A 136 -4.34 9.58 20.89
N PHE A 137 -5.09 10.67 21.04
CA PHE A 137 -4.73 11.80 21.89
C PHE A 137 -4.69 11.46 23.39
N ARG A 138 -5.14 10.25 23.78
CA ARG A 138 -5.00 9.68 25.12
C ARG A 138 -3.82 8.71 25.23
N ALA A 139 -2.96 8.63 24.20
CA ALA A 139 -1.81 7.73 24.25
C ALA A 139 -0.82 8.14 25.33
N LEU A 140 -0.21 7.13 25.94
CA LEU A 140 0.78 7.26 27.00
C LEU A 140 2.14 6.77 26.49
N THR A 141 3.21 7.37 26.97
CA THR A 141 4.54 6.81 26.88
C THR A 141 4.93 6.20 28.22
N MET A 142 5.81 5.20 28.22
CA MET A 142 6.34 4.55 29.42
C MET A 142 7.87 4.61 29.40
N ASP A 143 8.47 5.01 30.51
CA ASP A 143 9.92 5.02 30.67
C ASP A 143 10.45 3.62 31.05
N GLU A 144 11.80 3.48 31.10
CA GLU A 144 12.47 2.22 31.46
C GLU A 144 12.16 1.74 32.89
N ARG A 145 11.68 2.61 33.75
CA ARG A 145 11.28 2.33 35.13
C ARG A 145 9.83 1.97 35.30
N GLY A 146 9.04 1.97 34.17
CA GLY A 146 7.63 1.64 34.16
C GLY A 146 6.69 2.79 34.52
N PHE A 147 7.18 4.03 34.65
CA PHE A 147 6.32 5.19 34.85
C PHE A 147 5.71 5.64 33.53
N VAL A 148 4.43 5.98 33.56
CA VAL A 148 3.68 6.43 32.41
C VAL A 148 3.42 7.93 32.44
N SER A 149 3.42 8.55 31.26
CA SER A 149 3.06 9.96 31.08
C SER A 149 2.27 10.14 29.79
N SER A 150 1.39 11.14 29.78
CA SER A 150 0.62 11.51 28.59
C SER A 150 1.55 12.08 27.51
N ILE A 151 1.35 11.63 26.24
CA ILE A 151 2.05 12.22 25.09
C ILE A 151 1.50 13.63 24.81
N TRP A 152 0.18 13.80 24.87
CA TRP A 152 -0.52 15.05 24.64
C TRP A 152 -1.17 15.56 25.95
N ARG A 153 -0.42 16.29 26.74
CA ARG A 153 -0.84 16.81 28.06
C ARG A 153 -2.05 17.74 27.98
N GLU A 154 -2.18 18.47 26.88
CA GLU A 154 -3.29 19.37 26.61
C GLU A 154 -4.65 18.67 26.54
N HIS A 155 -4.65 17.36 26.28
CA HIS A 155 -5.86 16.55 26.18
C HIS A 155 -6.17 15.72 27.44
N GLU A 156 -5.40 15.80 28.50
CA GLU A 156 -5.61 15.00 29.73
C GLU A 156 -6.99 15.20 30.36
N GLN A 157 -7.52 16.40 30.30
CA GLN A 157 -8.84 16.76 30.85
C GLN A 157 -9.97 16.73 29.82
N THR A 158 -9.66 16.47 28.54
CA THR A 158 -10.68 16.42 27.49
C THR A 158 -11.40 15.07 27.54
N ARG A 159 -12.74 15.07 27.51
CA ARG A 159 -13.52 13.82 27.45
C ARG A 159 -13.26 13.08 26.15
N SER A 160 -13.24 11.75 26.17
CA SER A 160 -12.88 10.94 24.99
C SER A 160 -13.78 11.24 23.78
N GLN A 161 -15.07 11.48 24.00
CA GLN A 161 -16.02 11.80 22.94
C GLN A 161 -15.89 13.21 22.35
N ASP A 162 -15.14 14.10 23.01
CA ASP A 162 -14.91 15.46 22.58
C ASP A 162 -13.55 15.60 21.85
N LEU A 163 -12.76 14.53 21.79
CA LEU A 163 -11.50 14.50 21.06
C LEU A 163 -11.76 14.37 19.56
N PRO A 164 -10.93 15.00 18.71
CA PRO A 164 -11.06 14.84 17.26
C PRO A 164 -10.88 13.39 16.83
N ALA A 165 -11.61 12.97 15.80
CA ALA A 165 -11.39 11.67 15.17
C ALA A 165 -9.99 11.63 14.56
N ALA A 166 -9.29 10.50 14.76
CA ALA A 166 -7.97 10.27 14.21
C ALA A 166 -7.95 8.96 13.40
N PHE A 167 -7.12 8.95 12.35
CA PHE A 167 -7.00 7.85 11.42
C PHE A 167 -5.53 7.50 11.24
N HIS A 168 -5.27 6.29 10.79
CA HIS A 168 -3.94 5.83 10.37
C HIS A 168 -4.02 5.20 8.98
N ASP A 169 -2.88 5.11 8.29
CA ASP A 169 -2.77 4.35 7.06
C ASP A 169 -3.19 2.89 7.31
N ALA A 170 -4.18 2.41 6.55
CA ALA A 170 -4.63 1.03 6.61
C ALA A 170 -3.67 0.07 5.87
N ALA A 171 -2.67 0.61 5.18
CA ALA A 171 -1.69 -0.13 4.39
C ALA A 171 -2.31 -1.12 3.39
N HIS A 172 -3.41 -0.73 2.77
CA HIS A 172 -4.02 -1.49 1.69
C HIS A 172 -3.59 -0.96 0.32
N PHE A 173 -3.77 0.35 0.07
CA PHE A 173 -3.41 0.98 -1.19
C PHE A 173 -3.23 2.50 -1.05
N CYS A 174 -2.51 3.07 -2.02
CA CYS A 174 -2.47 4.51 -2.27
C CYS A 174 -2.66 4.75 -3.76
N PHE A 175 -3.76 5.40 -4.14
CA PHE A 175 -4.05 5.83 -5.50
C PHE A 175 -3.46 7.22 -5.72
N GLY A 176 -2.82 7.47 -6.88
CA GLY A 176 -2.19 8.77 -7.10
C GLY A 176 -2.07 9.15 -8.58
N ARG A 177 -1.80 10.43 -8.81
CA ARG A 177 -1.32 10.91 -10.11
C ARG A 177 0.06 10.33 -10.38
N ALA A 178 0.33 9.88 -11.59
CA ALA A 178 1.63 9.34 -11.93
C ALA A 178 2.76 10.37 -11.70
N SER A 179 2.52 11.65 -11.98
CA SER A 179 3.47 12.73 -11.70
C SER A 179 3.88 12.81 -10.23
N ALA A 180 2.95 12.61 -9.30
CA ALA A 180 3.26 12.66 -7.87
C ALA A 180 4.23 11.53 -7.44
N PHE A 181 4.09 10.33 -7.99
CA PHE A 181 5.05 9.25 -7.78
C PHE A 181 6.40 9.53 -8.43
N LEU A 182 6.42 10.07 -9.68
CA LEU A 182 7.64 10.41 -10.40
C LEU A 182 8.43 11.56 -9.76
N GLU A 183 7.75 12.53 -9.17
CA GLU A 183 8.34 13.63 -8.39
C GLU A 183 8.75 13.18 -6.96
N ASN A 184 8.55 11.89 -6.61
CA ASN A 184 8.84 11.32 -5.29
C ASN A 184 8.19 12.08 -4.13
N LYS A 185 6.95 12.54 -4.34
CA LYS A 185 6.17 13.19 -3.27
C LYS A 185 5.90 12.21 -2.13
N SER A 186 5.86 12.73 -0.92
CA SER A 186 5.49 11.95 0.26
C SER A 186 3.99 11.57 0.20
N ILE A 187 3.72 10.32 0.51
CA ILE A 187 2.37 9.77 0.75
C ILE A 187 2.02 9.98 2.21
#